data_9fbbe6816b5da2e980fe56d7cd8881e3
#
_entry.id   9fbbe6816b5da2e980fe56d7cd8881e3
#
_cell.length_a   1.000
_cell.length_b   1.000
_cell.length_c   1.000
_cell.angle_alpha   90.00
_cell.angle_beta   90.00
_cell.angle_gamma   90.00
#
_symmetry.space_group_name_H-M   'P 1'
#
loop_
_entity.id
_entity.type
_entity.pdbx_description
1 polymer ?
#
loop_
_entity_poly.entity_id
_entity_poly.type
_entity_poly.pdbx_seq_one_letter_code
_entity_poly.pdbx_strand_id
1 'polypeptide(L)'
;MFTQAEALGLVMAVLDGQPAANEADDPVGAALGKVIQALPENVGRQAAVLREHAKAAPDRHSAHPDPAITSALVAAVAARHRVLIGYQSERGDAWKSEVDPWAVVVRHGRWYLLCHSHRADAIRTYRVDRIRTAGQTEHEFEPPDDLDPIAALEEHLGTGWEFPTRVVFDAPLTEVAPWIRPPMGRLHPAGDGCVLIGSTSNPAMYAQEWLAAVPFAFRVEGGDELRAAVATVATRFAAALAPQDG
;
A
#
# COMPACT_ATOMS: atom_id res chain seq x y z
N MET A 1 23.46 12.86 19.95
CA MET A 1 22.45 12.93 21.05
C MET A 1 21.18 13.48 20.39
N PHE A 2 20.02 12.85 20.59
CA PHE A 2 18.76 13.34 20.01
C PHE A 2 18.37 14.69 20.61
N THR A 3 17.93 15.61 19.77
CA THR A 3 17.20 16.80 20.21
C THR A 3 15.77 16.41 20.62
N GLN A 4 15.10 17.30 21.36
CA GLN A 4 13.71 17.09 21.75
C GLN A 4 12.78 16.90 20.53
N ALA A 5 12.94 17.72 19.48
CA ALA A 5 12.11 17.63 18.27
C ALA A 5 12.31 16.31 17.53
N GLU A 6 13.54 15.81 17.42
CA GLU A 6 13.85 14.52 16.80
C GLU A 6 13.23 13.36 17.58
N ALA A 7 13.33 13.38 18.90
CA ALA A 7 12.78 12.33 19.75
C ALA A 7 11.24 12.29 19.69
N LEU A 8 10.59 13.45 19.78
CA LEU A 8 9.12 13.55 19.65
C LEU A 8 8.66 13.15 18.25
N GLY A 9 9.37 13.58 17.19
CA GLY A 9 9.08 13.19 15.82
C GLY A 9 9.15 11.67 15.61
N LEU A 10 10.16 11.00 16.20
CA LEU A 10 10.27 9.55 16.16
C LEU A 10 9.09 8.86 16.86
N VAL A 11 8.72 9.32 18.07
CA VAL A 11 7.57 8.76 18.80
C VAL A 11 6.28 8.95 18.02
N MET A 12 6.05 10.14 17.45
CA MET A 12 4.87 10.40 16.61
C MET A 12 4.82 9.48 15.39
N ALA A 13 5.93 9.31 14.67
CA ALA A 13 6.01 8.44 13.50
C ALA A 13 5.73 6.97 13.83
N VAL A 14 6.21 6.50 15.00
CA VAL A 14 5.94 5.13 15.47
C VAL A 14 4.47 4.96 15.82
N LEU A 15 3.86 5.92 16.53
CA LEU A 15 2.45 5.86 16.91
C LEU A 15 1.51 5.96 15.71
N ASP A 16 1.86 6.76 14.70
CA ASP A 16 1.10 6.88 13.44
C ASP A 16 1.16 5.58 12.62
N GLY A 17 2.34 4.97 12.53
CA GLY A 17 2.56 3.73 11.78
C GLY A 17 2.14 2.45 12.51
N GLN A 18 2.05 2.46 13.84
CA GLN A 18 1.81 1.28 14.68
C GLN A 18 0.90 1.62 15.86
N PRO A 19 -0.43 1.55 15.68
CA PRO A 19 -1.38 1.85 16.76
C PRO A 19 -1.17 1.03 18.04
N ALA A 20 -0.73 -0.23 17.89
CA ALA A 20 -0.41 -1.12 19.03
C ALA A 20 0.87 -0.72 19.78
N ALA A 21 1.68 0.22 19.26
CA ALA A 21 2.90 0.70 19.94
C ALA A 21 2.63 1.40 21.29
N ASN A 22 1.39 1.71 21.61
CA ASN A 22 0.98 2.15 22.95
C ASN A 22 0.93 1.00 23.97
N GLU A 23 0.78 -0.25 23.52
CA GLU A 23 0.68 -1.41 24.39
C GLU A 23 2.07 -1.91 24.78
N ALA A 24 2.27 -2.20 26.07
CA ALA A 24 3.58 -2.66 26.57
C ALA A 24 3.91 -4.09 26.13
N ASP A 25 2.87 -4.90 25.85
CA ASP A 25 3.01 -6.29 25.43
C ASP A 25 3.25 -6.42 23.92
N ASP A 26 3.05 -5.35 23.15
CA ASP A 26 3.41 -5.31 21.74
C ASP A 26 4.94 -5.15 21.57
N PRO A 27 5.59 -5.92 20.67
CA PRO A 27 7.05 -5.83 20.47
C PRO A 27 7.55 -4.42 20.11
N VAL A 28 6.78 -3.67 19.29
CA VAL A 28 7.13 -2.29 18.91
C VAL A 28 6.91 -1.37 20.08
N GLY A 29 5.83 -1.56 20.85
CA GLY A 29 5.55 -0.82 22.08
C GLY A 29 6.62 -1.02 23.15
N ALA A 30 7.08 -2.25 23.34
CA ALA A 30 8.19 -2.58 24.23
C ALA A 30 9.52 -1.91 23.78
N ALA A 31 9.82 -1.97 22.46
CA ALA A 31 11.00 -1.33 21.89
C ALA A 31 10.94 0.20 22.04
N LEU A 32 9.80 0.82 21.74
CA LEU A 32 9.59 2.25 21.92
C LEU A 32 9.80 2.68 23.38
N GLY A 33 9.30 1.88 24.34
CA GLY A 33 9.56 2.11 25.76
C GLY A 33 11.04 2.16 26.11
N LYS A 34 11.84 1.20 25.58
CA LYS A 34 13.31 1.17 25.78
C LYS A 34 14.00 2.37 25.13
N VAL A 35 13.56 2.77 23.94
CA VAL A 35 14.10 3.97 23.27
C VAL A 35 13.82 5.21 24.12
N ILE A 36 12.61 5.40 24.61
CA ILE A 36 12.24 6.53 25.49
C ILE A 36 13.07 6.55 26.76
N GLN A 37 13.33 5.40 27.38
CA GLN A 37 14.16 5.29 28.58
C GLN A 37 15.64 5.62 28.32
N ALA A 38 16.14 5.39 27.11
CA ALA A 38 17.52 5.71 26.72
C ALA A 38 17.74 7.19 26.34
N LEU A 39 16.67 7.99 26.23
CA LEU A 39 16.76 9.42 25.96
C LEU A 39 17.24 10.22 27.18
N PRO A 40 17.83 11.42 26.99
CA PRO A 40 18.07 12.36 28.09
C PRO A 40 16.81 12.62 28.89
N GLU A 41 16.91 12.75 30.21
CA GLU A 41 15.78 12.77 31.15
C GLU A 41 14.66 13.76 30.76
N ASN A 42 15.00 14.97 30.36
CA ASN A 42 14.04 16.00 29.96
C ASN A 42 13.30 15.66 28.66
N VAL A 43 13.99 15.02 27.71
CA VAL A 43 13.44 14.59 26.40
C VAL A 43 12.61 13.33 26.59
N GLY A 44 13.12 12.35 27.33
CA GLY A 44 12.43 11.09 27.63
C GLY A 44 11.11 11.29 28.37
N ARG A 45 11.07 12.23 29.31
CA ARG A 45 9.86 12.58 30.05
C ARG A 45 8.77 13.12 29.12
N GLN A 46 9.09 13.99 28.18
CA GLN A 46 8.12 14.52 27.21
C GLN A 46 7.66 13.46 26.20
N ALA A 47 8.57 12.61 25.75
CA ALA A 47 8.27 11.49 24.89
C ALA A 47 7.33 10.47 25.59
N ALA A 48 7.52 10.22 26.88
CA ALA A 48 6.63 9.37 27.68
C ALA A 48 5.23 9.98 27.82
N VAL A 49 5.14 11.27 28.10
CA VAL A 49 3.85 12.00 28.18
C VAL A 49 3.13 11.95 26.84
N LEU A 50 3.84 12.17 25.71
CA LEU A 50 3.23 12.04 24.38
C LEU A 50 2.66 10.64 24.15
N ARG A 51 3.45 9.59 24.45
CA ARG A 51 2.98 8.19 24.31
C ARG A 51 1.76 7.88 25.17
N GLU A 52 1.71 8.40 26.38
CA GLU A 52 0.59 8.17 27.32
C GLU A 52 -0.72 8.83 26.86
N HIS A 53 -0.61 10.04 26.32
CA HIS A 53 -1.79 10.86 25.99
C HIS A 53 -2.18 10.83 24.50
N ALA A 54 -1.27 10.47 23.59
CA ALA A 54 -1.61 10.26 22.18
C ALA A 54 -2.20 8.86 21.98
N LYS A 55 -3.43 8.80 21.47
CA LYS A 55 -4.12 7.54 21.14
C LYS A 55 -4.29 7.46 19.63
N ALA A 56 -3.68 6.46 19.00
CA ALA A 56 -3.95 6.15 17.60
C ALA A 56 -5.27 5.36 17.50
N ALA A 57 -6.17 5.78 16.63
CA ALA A 57 -7.35 4.99 16.31
C ALA A 57 -6.92 3.75 15.51
N PRO A 58 -7.42 2.54 15.84
CA PRO A 58 -7.09 1.36 15.06
C PRO A 58 -7.55 1.54 13.61
N ASP A 59 -6.62 1.57 12.67
CA ASP A 59 -6.96 1.48 11.25
C ASP A 59 -7.19 -0.01 10.90
N ARG A 60 -8.45 -0.37 10.66
CA ARG A 60 -8.84 -1.73 10.26
C ARG A 60 -8.22 -2.16 8.91
N HIS A 61 -7.66 -1.21 8.16
CA HIS A 61 -7.03 -1.42 6.86
C HIS A 61 -5.50 -1.40 6.92
N SER A 62 -4.91 -1.08 8.07
CA SER A 62 -3.46 -1.14 8.26
C SER A 62 -3.05 -2.58 8.59
N ALA A 63 -2.59 -3.29 7.56
CA ALA A 63 -1.93 -4.57 7.77
C ALA A 63 -0.43 -4.32 7.91
N HIS A 64 0.12 -4.61 9.08
CA HIS A 64 1.54 -4.45 9.34
C HIS A 64 2.29 -5.71 8.91
N PRO A 65 3.41 -5.57 8.18
CA PRO A 65 4.24 -6.71 7.83
C PRO A 65 4.95 -7.26 9.07
N ASP A 66 5.22 -8.56 9.06
CA ASP A 66 6.07 -9.20 10.07
C ASP A 66 7.50 -8.60 10.01
N PRO A 67 8.04 -8.06 11.11
CA PRO A 67 9.38 -7.48 11.13
C PRO A 67 10.49 -8.47 10.75
N ALA A 68 10.36 -9.76 11.09
CA ALA A 68 11.34 -10.78 10.75
C ALA A 68 11.34 -11.06 9.25
N ILE A 69 10.16 -11.15 8.63
CA ILE A 69 10.02 -11.31 7.18
C ILE A 69 10.56 -10.09 6.46
N THR A 70 10.22 -8.88 6.93
CA THR A 70 10.69 -7.63 6.34
C THR A 70 12.22 -7.53 6.39
N SER A 71 12.82 -7.86 7.53
CA SER A 71 14.27 -7.89 7.70
C SER A 71 14.95 -8.90 6.77
N ALA A 72 14.39 -10.10 6.62
CA ALA A 72 14.91 -11.12 5.72
C ALA A 72 14.86 -10.66 4.25
N LEU A 73 13.78 -10.00 3.83
CA LEU A 73 13.65 -9.46 2.48
C LEU A 73 14.66 -8.34 2.22
N VAL A 74 14.82 -7.40 3.16
CA VAL A 74 15.79 -6.30 3.04
C VAL A 74 17.21 -6.83 2.99
N ALA A 75 17.55 -7.84 3.81
CA ALA A 75 18.85 -8.50 3.77
C ALA A 75 19.10 -9.17 2.42
N ALA A 76 18.12 -9.86 1.85
CA ALA A 76 18.22 -10.50 0.55
C ALA A 76 18.39 -9.49 -0.60
N VAL A 77 17.69 -8.34 -0.56
CA VAL A 77 17.90 -7.22 -1.49
C VAL A 77 19.35 -6.72 -1.42
N ALA A 78 19.84 -6.47 -0.21
CA ALA A 78 21.21 -5.97 -0.02
C ALA A 78 22.29 -6.97 -0.44
N ALA A 79 22.05 -8.27 -0.22
CA ALA A 79 22.97 -9.34 -0.60
C ALA A 79 22.79 -9.79 -2.06
N ARG A 80 21.77 -9.29 -2.78
CA ARG A 80 21.43 -9.70 -4.16
C ARG A 80 21.18 -11.20 -4.28
N HIS A 81 20.48 -11.77 -3.32
CA HIS A 81 20.14 -13.20 -3.32
C HIS A 81 18.65 -13.42 -3.57
N ARG A 82 18.36 -14.41 -4.42
CA ARG A 82 17.00 -14.90 -4.67
C ARG A 82 16.34 -15.39 -3.39
N VAL A 83 15.02 -15.18 -3.30
CA VAL A 83 14.21 -15.58 -2.14
C VAL A 83 13.09 -16.50 -2.59
N LEU A 84 12.86 -17.58 -1.84
CA LEU A 84 11.64 -18.35 -1.92
C LEU A 84 10.63 -17.74 -0.95
N ILE A 85 9.58 -17.09 -1.49
CA ILE A 85 8.50 -16.52 -0.70
C ILE A 85 7.30 -17.47 -0.66
N GLY A 86 6.64 -17.57 0.50
CA GLY A 86 5.29 -18.10 0.65
C GLY A 86 4.31 -16.94 0.75
N TYR A 87 3.37 -16.83 -0.19
CA TYR A 87 2.44 -15.72 -0.31
C TYR A 87 0.99 -16.16 -0.15
N GLN A 88 0.16 -15.35 0.49
CA GLN A 88 -1.27 -15.56 0.61
C GLN A 88 -2.03 -14.37 0.02
N SER A 89 -2.86 -14.62 -1.00
CA SER A 89 -3.69 -13.57 -1.63
C SER A 89 -4.80 -13.10 -0.69
N GLU A 90 -5.44 -11.99 -1.07
CA GLU A 90 -6.63 -11.49 -0.38
C GLU A 90 -7.81 -12.46 -0.45
N ARG A 91 -7.88 -13.26 -1.53
CA ARG A 91 -8.90 -14.29 -1.73
C ARG A 91 -8.62 -15.57 -0.93
N GLY A 92 -7.47 -15.64 -0.22
CA GLY A 92 -7.07 -16.79 0.57
C GLY A 92 -6.18 -17.80 -0.15
N ASP A 93 -5.95 -17.64 -1.46
CA ASP A 93 -5.06 -18.53 -2.21
C ASP A 93 -3.63 -18.42 -1.70
N ALA A 94 -3.00 -19.56 -1.49
CA ALA A 94 -1.61 -19.63 -1.02
C ALA A 94 -0.73 -20.32 -2.05
N TRP A 95 0.47 -19.73 -2.29
CA TRP A 95 1.47 -20.32 -3.17
C TRP A 95 2.90 -19.95 -2.76
N LYS A 96 3.86 -20.70 -3.31
CA LYS A 96 5.28 -20.35 -3.20
C LYS A 96 5.79 -19.84 -4.54
N SER A 97 6.73 -18.90 -4.51
CA SER A 97 7.38 -18.37 -5.70
C SER A 97 8.83 -18.03 -5.38
N GLU A 98 9.73 -18.39 -6.27
CA GLU A 98 11.08 -17.83 -6.29
C GLU A 98 11.03 -16.44 -6.92
N VAL A 99 11.67 -15.48 -6.25
CA VAL A 99 11.72 -14.09 -6.69
C VAL A 99 13.14 -13.55 -6.55
N ASP A 100 13.54 -12.68 -7.47
CA ASP A 100 14.73 -11.87 -7.35
C ASP A 100 14.31 -10.51 -6.76
N PRO A 101 14.54 -10.26 -5.47
CA PRO A 101 14.03 -9.09 -4.77
C PRO A 101 14.87 -7.85 -5.13
N TRP A 102 14.28 -6.89 -5.81
CA TRP A 102 15.00 -5.68 -6.24
C TRP A 102 14.94 -4.56 -5.23
N ALA A 103 13.77 -4.35 -4.61
CA ALA A 103 13.58 -3.33 -3.60
C ALA A 103 12.40 -3.63 -2.67
N VAL A 104 12.47 -3.09 -1.46
CA VAL A 104 11.33 -2.97 -0.56
C VAL A 104 10.92 -1.51 -0.51
N VAL A 105 9.68 -1.20 -0.90
CA VAL A 105 9.16 0.16 -1.01
C VAL A 105 8.00 0.36 -0.05
N VAL A 106 8.04 1.46 0.72
CA VAL A 106 6.91 1.87 1.58
C VAL A 106 6.10 2.92 0.84
N ARG A 107 4.78 2.67 0.72
CA ARG A 107 3.87 3.57 0.05
C ARG A 107 2.51 3.63 0.75
N HIS A 108 2.10 4.82 1.14
CA HIS A 108 0.86 5.04 1.89
C HIS A 108 0.70 4.07 3.09
N GLY A 109 1.74 3.93 3.90
CA GLY A 109 1.75 3.03 5.05
C GLY A 109 1.78 1.52 4.74
N ARG A 110 1.86 1.14 3.47
CA ARG A 110 1.94 -0.26 3.04
C ARG A 110 3.32 -0.57 2.48
N TRP A 111 3.80 -1.78 2.75
CA TRP A 111 5.10 -2.27 2.35
C TRP A 111 4.97 -3.20 1.14
N TYR A 112 5.76 -2.96 0.13
CA TYR A 112 5.77 -3.71 -1.13
C TYR A 112 7.15 -4.26 -1.43
N LEU A 113 7.21 -5.50 -1.85
CA LEU A 113 8.40 -6.12 -2.45
C LEU A 113 8.29 -5.98 -3.97
N LEU A 114 9.16 -5.20 -4.59
CA LEU A 114 9.35 -5.15 -6.04
C LEU A 114 10.37 -6.22 -6.43
N CYS A 115 10.05 -7.07 -7.38
CA CYS A 115 10.90 -8.20 -7.74
C CYS A 115 10.63 -8.71 -9.17
N HIS A 116 11.54 -9.51 -9.70
CA HIS A 116 11.25 -10.44 -10.80
C HIS A 116 10.74 -11.75 -10.21
N SER A 117 9.57 -12.19 -10.65
CA SER A 117 8.96 -13.46 -10.22
C SER A 117 9.22 -14.54 -11.23
N HIS A 118 9.97 -15.58 -10.87
CA HIS A 118 10.29 -16.71 -11.75
C HIS A 118 9.05 -17.54 -12.09
N ARG A 119 8.05 -17.58 -11.21
CA ARG A 119 6.79 -18.25 -11.49
C ARG A 119 6.00 -17.58 -12.61
N ALA A 120 6.04 -16.27 -12.69
CA ALA A 120 5.28 -15.48 -13.65
C ALA A 120 6.15 -15.02 -14.85
N ASP A 121 7.47 -15.23 -14.76
CA ASP A 121 8.49 -14.71 -15.67
C ASP A 121 8.28 -13.22 -15.99
N ALA A 122 8.05 -12.42 -14.94
CA ALA A 122 7.72 -11.02 -15.07
C ALA A 122 8.00 -10.24 -13.79
N ILE A 123 8.09 -8.91 -13.91
CA ILE A 123 8.10 -7.99 -12.76
C ILE A 123 6.79 -8.17 -11.98
N ARG A 124 6.92 -8.28 -10.67
CA ARG A 124 5.78 -8.36 -9.76
C ARG A 124 6.02 -7.50 -8.52
N THR A 125 4.92 -7.06 -7.94
CA THR A 125 4.89 -6.43 -6.63
C THR A 125 4.05 -7.28 -5.69
N TYR A 126 4.65 -7.64 -4.55
CA TYR A 126 3.98 -8.38 -3.51
C TYR A 126 3.81 -7.49 -2.27
N ARG A 127 2.64 -7.51 -1.65
CA ARG A 127 2.46 -6.87 -0.34
C ARG A 127 3.22 -7.67 0.71
N VAL A 128 4.09 -7.01 1.47
CA VAL A 128 4.95 -7.69 2.46
C VAL A 128 4.13 -8.29 3.60
N ASP A 129 3.05 -7.63 4.01
CA ASP A 129 2.12 -8.13 5.03
C ASP A 129 1.38 -9.43 4.64
N ARG A 130 1.42 -9.81 3.35
CA ARG A 130 0.87 -11.05 2.81
C ARG A 130 1.92 -12.13 2.57
N ILE A 131 3.19 -11.84 2.77
CA ILE A 131 4.27 -12.83 2.74
C ILE A 131 4.27 -13.54 4.08
N ARG A 132 4.15 -14.87 4.07
CA ARG A 132 4.11 -15.73 5.25
C ARG A 132 5.44 -16.34 5.58
N THR A 133 6.28 -16.55 4.56
CA THR A 133 7.66 -17.06 4.70
C THR A 133 8.55 -16.39 3.67
N ALA A 134 9.80 -16.15 4.05
CA ALA A 134 10.85 -15.67 3.16
C ALA A 134 12.15 -16.40 3.50
N GLY A 135 12.62 -17.22 2.57
CA GLY A 135 13.86 -17.98 2.71
C GLY A 135 14.84 -17.59 1.60
N GLN A 136 16.00 -17.07 1.97
CA GLN A 136 17.08 -16.78 1.01
C GLN A 136 17.60 -18.08 0.40
N THR A 137 17.89 -18.06 -0.90
CA THR A 137 18.53 -19.16 -1.62
C THR A 137 20.00 -18.85 -1.87
N GLU A 138 20.74 -19.80 -2.43
CA GLU A 138 22.15 -19.61 -2.82
C GLU A 138 22.31 -18.92 -4.19
N HIS A 139 21.20 -18.66 -4.89
CA HIS A 139 21.26 -18.04 -6.22
C HIS A 139 21.39 -16.52 -6.08
N GLU A 140 22.40 -15.98 -6.74
CA GLU A 140 22.58 -14.54 -6.89
C GLU A 140 21.80 -14.02 -8.12
N PHE A 141 21.47 -12.74 -8.11
CA PHE A 141 20.84 -12.05 -9.23
C PHE A 141 21.42 -10.64 -9.40
N GLU A 142 21.27 -10.07 -10.59
CA GLU A 142 21.56 -8.66 -10.86
C GLU A 142 20.26 -7.91 -11.12
N PRO A 143 19.97 -6.82 -10.37
CA PRO A 143 18.83 -5.97 -10.66
C PRO A 143 19.06 -5.18 -11.96
N PRO A 144 18.03 -4.65 -12.64
CA PRO A 144 18.22 -3.74 -13.77
C PRO A 144 19.05 -2.51 -13.37
N ASP A 145 20.01 -2.13 -14.25
CA ASP A 145 20.98 -1.06 -13.97
C ASP A 145 20.33 0.33 -13.75
N ASP A 146 19.20 0.58 -14.40
CA ASP A 146 18.46 1.84 -14.40
C ASP A 146 17.16 1.77 -13.57
N LEU A 147 17.08 0.83 -12.63
CA LEU A 147 15.89 0.63 -11.81
C LEU A 147 15.59 1.84 -10.92
N ASP A 148 14.49 2.54 -11.20
CA ASP A 148 13.83 3.40 -10.22
C ASP A 148 12.74 2.58 -9.51
N PRO A 149 12.95 2.16 -8.23
CA PRO A 149 12.00 1.30 -7.54
C PRO A 149 10.63 1.95 -7.31
N ILE A 150 10.59 3.28 -7.17
CA ILE A 150 9.34 4.01 -6.96
C ILE A 150 8.55 4.07 -8.27
N ALA A 151 9.19 4.49 -9.37
CA ALA A 151 8.55 4.55 -10.68
C ALA A 151 8.07 3.17 -11.12
N ALA A 152 8.89 2.13 -10.97
CA ALA A 152 8.55 0.75 -11.31
C ALA A 152 7.37 0.22 -10.47
N LEU A 153 7.33 0.53 -9.16
CA LEU A 153 6.20 0.18 -8.30
C LEU A 153 4.91 0.87 -8.75
N GLU A 154 4.96 2.17 -9.02
CA GLU A 154 3.81 2.97 -9.45
C GLU A 154 3.25 2.45 -10.78
N GLU A 155 4.12 2.17 -11.74
CA GLU A 155 3.72 1.59 -13.02
C GLU A 155 3.05 0.23 -12.83
N HIS A 156 3.64 -0.63 -12.00
CA HIS A 156 3.15 -1.98 -11.79
C HIS A 156 1.86 -2.04 -10.97
N LEU A 157 1.64 -1.09 -10.05
CA LEU A 157 0.39 -1.00 -9.30
C LEU A 157 -0.79 -0.50 -10.15
N GLY A 158 -0.51 0.25 -11.23
CA GLY A 158 -1.54 0.77 -12.14
C GLY A 158 -1.82 -0.09 -13.36
N THR A 159 -0.99 -1.11 -13.66
CA THR A 159 -1.09 -1.89 -14.90
C THR A 159 -0.84 -3.39 -14.67
N GLY A 160 -1.28 -4.21 -15.63
CA GLY A 160 -1.00 -5.66 -15.60
C GLY A 160 -1.85 -6.49 -14.66
N TRP A 161 -2.93 -5.94 -14.07
CA TRP A 161 -3.90 -6.70 -13.31
C TRP A 161 -4.95 -7.38 -14.21
N GLU A 162 -5.70 -8.32 -13.64
CA GLU A 162 -6.65 -9.19 -14.33
C GLU A 162 -7.76 -8.42 -15.07
N PHE A 163 -8.24 -7.29 -14.50
CA PHE A 163 -9.36 -6.54 -15.04
C PHE A 163 -8.90 -5.18 -15.57
N PRO A 164 -8.86 -4.96 -16.90
CA PRO A 164 -8.52 -3.66 -17.47
C PRO A 164 -9.59 -2.62 -17.11
N THR A 165 -9.19 -1.37 -16.98
CA THR A 165 -10.07 -0.26 -16.64
C THR A 165 -9.87 0.90 -17.61
N ARG A 166 -10.99 1.51 -18.05
CA ARG A 166 -11.01 2.74 -18.85
C ARG A 166 -12.15 3.61 -18.36
N VAL A 167 -11.80 4.76 -17.78
CA VAL A 167 -12.76 5.71 -17.21
C VAL A 167 -12.52 7.08 -17.82
N VAL A 168 -13.57 7.67 -18.39
CA VAL A 168 -13.54 9.01 -18.99
C VAL A 168 -14.20 9.99 -18.03
N PHE A 169 -13.50 11.10 -17.74
CA PHE A 169 -13.98 12.19 -16.91
C PHE A 169 -14.33 13.40 -17.78
N ASP A 170 -15.48 14.01 -17.50
CA ASP A 170 -15.97 15.22 -18.17
C ASP A 170 -15.39 16.49 -17.48
N ALA A 171 -14.09 16.48 -17.20
CA ALA A 171 -13.37 17.57 -16.55
C ALA A 171 -11.89 17.59 -17.03
N PRO A 172 -11.23 18.78 -17.03
CA PRO A 172 -9.85 18.91 -17.45
C PRO A 172 -8.89 18.04 -16.61
N LEU A 173 -7.84 17.51 -17.27
CA LEU A 173 -6.83 16.68 -16.63
C LEU A 173 -6.25 17.31 -15.36
N THR A 174 -5.98 18.62 -15.38
CA THR A 174 -5.39 19.36 -14.25
C THR A 174 -6.27 19.37 -13.00
N GLU A 175 -7.59 19.30 -13.18
CA GLU A 175 -8.54 19.28 -12.08
C GLU A 175 -8.73 17.86 -11.53
N VAL A 176 -8.72 16.86 -12.41
CA VAL A 176 -8.92 15.44 -12.05
C VAL A 176 -7.65 14.83 -11.44
N ALA A 177 -6.45 15.22 -11.93
CA ALA A 177 -5.18 14.61 -11.52
C ALA A 177 -4.93 14.55 -10.01
N PRO A 178 -5.27 15.55 -9.19
CA PRO A 178 -5.09 15.49 -7.73
C PRO A 178 -5.90 14.38 -7.04
N TRP A 179 -6.97 13.90 -7.68
CA TRP A 179 -7.85 12.86 -7.16
C TRP A 179 -7.47 11.45 -7.60
N ILE A 180 -6.62 11.33 -8.62
CA ILE A 180 -6.21 10.05 -9.15
C ILE A 180 -4.99 9.53 -8.40
N ARG A 181 -5.18 8.38 -7.78
CA ARG A 181 -4.08 7.66 -7.12
C ARG A 181 -3.32 6.85 -8.16
N PRO A 182 -1.98 6.76 -8.10
CA PRO A 182 -1.19 5.99 -9.06
C PRO A 182 -1.69 4.55 -9.33
N PRO A 183 -2.17 3.77 -8.32
CA PRO A 183 -2.72 2.44 -8.57
C PRO A 183 -4.02 2.42 -9.37
N MET A 184 -4.64 3.57 -9.61
CA MET A 184 -5.84 3.63 -10.46
C MET A 184 -5.51 3.56 -11.95
N GLY A 185 -4.27 3.84 -12.33
CA GLY A 185 -3.82 3.89 -13.72
C GLY A 185 -3.22 5.24 -14.09
N ARG A 186 -3.09 5.49 -15.38
CA ARG A 186 -2.53 6.72 -15.95
C ARG A 186 -3.61 7.59 -16.55
N LEU A 187 -3.57 8.88 -16.24
CA LEU A 187 -4.48 9.88 -16.77
C LEU A 187 -3.91 10.49 -18.04
N HIS A 188 -4.70 10.53 -19.10
CA HIS A 188 -4.35 11.10 -20.40
C HIS A 188 -5.38 12.15 -20.81
N PRO A 189 -5.00 13.22 -21.51
CA PRO A 189 -5.95 14.18 -22.05
C PRO A 189 -6.85 13.50 -23.12
N ALA A 190 -8.13 13.87 -23.17
CA ALA A 190 -9.10 13.37 -24.14
C ALA A 190 -10.13 14.44 -24.45
N GLY A 191 -9.94 15.20 -25.55
CA GLY A 191 -10.78 16.35 -25.89
C GLY A 191 -10.74 17.41 -24.79
N ASP A 192 -11.92 17.86 -24.36
CA ASP A 192 -12.05 18.84 -23.25
C ASP A 192 -11.97 18.18 -21.87
N GLY A 193 -11.91 16.84 -21.80
CA GLY A 193 -11.82 16.06 -20.58
C GLY A 193 -10.52 15.25 -20.51
N CYS A 194 -10.58 14.14 -19.76
CA CYS A 194 -9.45 13.23 -19.64
C CYS A 194 -9.91 11.78 -19.51
N VAL A 195 -9.01 10.83 -19.78
CA VAL A 195 -9.24 9.41 -19.68
C VAL A 195 -8.22 8.75 -18.77
N LEU A 196 -8.71 7.98 -17.82
CA LEU A 196 -7.90 7.14 -16.93
C LEU A 196 -7.86 5.73 -17.51
N ILE A 197 -6.65 5.26 -17.81
CA ILE A 197 -6.39 3.92 -18.33
C ILE A 197 -5.56 3.16 -17.33
N GLY A 198 -6.01 1.97 -16.93
CA GLY A 198 -5.34 1.17 -15.95
C GLY A 198 -5.85 -0.26 -15.89
N SER A 199 -5.62 -0.91 -14.78
CA SER A 199 -6.14 -2.23 -14.48
C SER A 199 -6.31 -2.42 -12.97
N THR A 200 -7.11 -3.37 -12.55
CA THR A 200 -7.32 -3.69 -11.13
C THR A 200 -7.50 -5.19 -10.90
N SER A 201 -7.08 -5.68 -9.75
CA SER A 201 -7.43 -7.03 -9.29
C SER A 201 -8.73 -7.07 -8.49
N ASN A 202 -9.29 -5.90 -8.14
CA ASN A 202 -10.49 -5.78 -7.33
C ASN A 202 -11.38 -4.63 -7.83
N PRO A 203 -12.25 -4.88 -8.83
CA PRO A 203 -13.15 -3.88 -9.38
C PRO A 203 -14.11 -3.29 -8.35
N ALA A 204 -14.54 -4.08 -7.36
CA ALA A 204 -15.44 -3.62 -6.31
C ALA A 204 -14.79 -2.54 -5.43
N MET A 205 -13.57 -2.77 -4.95
CA MET A 205 -12.79 -1.79 -4.19
C MET A 205 -12.48 -0.55 -5.05
N TYR A 206 -12.09 -0.76 -6.31
CA TYR A 206 -11.81 0.34 -7.23
C TYR A 206 -13.01 1.28 -7.39
N ALA A 207 -14.21 0.73 -7.55
CA ALA A 207 -15.45 1.50 -7.65
C ALA A 207 -15.82 2.19 -6.34
N GLN A 208 -15.75 1.47 -5.20
CA GLN A 208 -16.26 1.94 -3.91
C GLN A 208 -15.35 2.93 -3.20
N GLU A 209 -14.05 2.71 -3.26
CA GLU A 209 -13.09 3.50 -2.49
C GLU A 209 -12.39 4.57 -3.33
N TRP A 210 -12.23 4.33 -4.61
CA TRP A 210 -11.47 5.23 -5.47
C TRP A 210 -12.35 6.08 -6.37
N LEU A 211 -13.15 5.46 -7.23
CA LEU A 211 -14.00 6.24 -8.15
C LEU A 211 -15.11 7.01 -7.42
N ALA A 212 -15.70 6.42 -6.38
CA ALA A 212 -16.74 7.10 -5.60
C ALA A 212 -16.23 8.35 -4.84
N ALA A 213 -14.91 8.48 -4.64
CA ALA A 213 -14.30 9.64 -4.00
C ALA A 213 -13.98 10.77 -4.99
N VAL A 214 -14.00 10.52 -6.31
CA VAL A 214 -13.69 11.54 -7.34
C VAL A 214 -14.92 12.42 -7.58
N PRO A 215 -14.86 13.74 -7.40
CA PRO A 215 -16.05 14.61 -7.41
C PRO A 215 -16.46 15.07 -8.81
N PHE A 216 -16.00 14.39 -9.86
CA PHE A 216 -16.32 14.73 -11.26
C PHE A 216 -17.24 13.69 -11.88
N ALA A 217 -18.06 14.11 -12.83
CA ALA A 217 -18.83 13.20 -13.66
C ALA A 217 -17.89 12.32 -14.49
N PHE A 218 -18.18 11.01 -14.54
CA PHE A 218 -17.38 10.07 -15.29
C PHE A 218 -18.22 8.99 -15.97
N ARG A 219 -17.63 8.34 -16.97
CA ARG A 219 -18.19 7.18 -17.65
C ARG A 219 -17.15 6.04 -17.64
N VAL A 220 -17.61 4.82 -17.38
CA VAL A 220 -16.79 3.61 -17.54
C VAL A 220 -16.96 3.12 -18.98
N GLU A 221 -15.92 3.30 -19.80
CA GLU A 221 -15.92 2.88 -21.21
C GLU A 221 -15.32 1.49 -21.43
N GLY A 222 -14.45 1.03 -20.50
CA GLY A 222 -13.82 -0.29 -20.60
C GLY A 222 -13.72 -0.98 -19.25
N GLY A 223 -13.81 -2.33 -19.30
CA GLY A 223 -13.84 -3.21 -18.13
C GLY A 223 -15.27 -3.49 -17.67
N ASP A 224 -15.83 -4.61 -18.15
CA ASP A 224 -17.21 -5.01 -17.80
C ASP A 224 -17.36 -5.25 -16.30
N GLU A 225 -16.34 -5.80 -15.66
CA GLU A 225 -16.29 -6.03 -14.22
C GLU A 225 -16.31 -4.70 -13.43
N LEU A 226 -15.57 -3.69 -13.90
CA LEU A 226 -15.61 -2.37 -13.28
C LEU A 226 -16.95 -1.70 -13.48
N ARG A 227 -17.55 -1.84 -14.66
CA ARG A 227 -18.89 -1.31 -14.95
C ARG A 227 -19.94 -1.93 -14.05
N ALA A 228 -19.91 -3.25 -13.86
CA ALA A 228 -20.80 -3.96 -12.95
C ALA A 228 -20.60 -3.51 -11.48
N ALA A 229 -19.36 -3.31 -11.05
CA ALA A 229 -19.05 -2.82 -9.73
C ALA A 229 -19.57 -1.38 -9.50
N VAL A 230 -19.40 -0.48 -10.47
CA VAL A 230 -19.94 0.89 -10.41
C VAL A 230 -21.48 0.87 -10.38
N ALA A 231 -22.14 0.01 -11.18
CA ALA A 231 -23.59 -0.14 -11.15
C ALA A 231 -24.10 -0.60 -9.78
N THR A 232 -23.37 -1.51 -9.11
CA THR A 232 -23.69 -1.96 -7.75
C THR A 232 -23.62 -0.81 -6.75
N VAL A 233 -22.56 0.04 -6.82
CA VAL A 233 -22.42 1.23 -5.98
C VAL A 233 -23.54 2.23 -6.23
N ALA A 234 -23.85 2.52 -7.49
CA ALA A 234 -24.92 3.44 -7.89
C ALA A 234 -26.29 2.97 -7.38
N THR A 235 -26.60 1.67 -7.51
CA THR A 235 -27.84 1.08 -6.99
C THR A 235 -27.96 1.23 -5.49
N ARG A 236 -26.87 0.99 -4.74
CA ARG A 236 -26.85 1.16 -3.30
C ARG A 236 -27.09 2.61 -2.88
N PHE A 237 -26.49 3.58 -3.56
CA PHE A 237 -26.70 5.00 -3.28
C PHE A 237 -28.11 5.46 -3.66
N ALA A 238 -28.65 4.99 -4.80
CA ALA A 238 -30.02 5.27 -5.19
C ALA A 238 -31.04 4.71 -4.18
N ALA A 239 -30.82 3.50 -3.69
CA ALA A 239 -31.68 2.89 -2.67
C ALA A 239 -31.70 3.68 -1.35
N ALA A 240 -30.59 4.34 -0.99
CA ALA A 240 -30.50 5.17 0.22
C ALA A 240 -31.35 6.46 0.12
N LEU A 241 -31.77 6.86 -1.09
CA LEU A 241 -32.61 8.05 -1.33
C LEU A 241 -34.09 7.67 -1.52
N ALA A 242 -34.43 6.37 -1.57
CA ALA A 242 -35.81 5.93 -1.68
C ALA A 242 -36.62 6.35 -0.42
N PRO A 243 -37.86 6.85 -0.58
CA PRO A 243 -38.72 7.13 0.55
C PRO A 243 -38.90 5.88 1.42
N GLN A 244 -38.81 6.03 2.74
CA GLN A 244 -39.20 4.97 3.66
C GLN A 244 -40.73 4.95 3.67
N ASP A 245 -41.32 3.90 3.10
CA ASP A 245 -42.75 3.64 3.29
C ASP A 245 -42.97 3.41 4.81
N GLY A 246 -43.60 4.41 5.45
CA GLY A 246 -43.96 4.42 6.89
C GLY A 246 -45.14 3.51 7.20
#